data_3e8bcd4cdb6e8869770291a4361b793b
#
_entry.id   3e8bcd4cdb6e8869770291a4361b793b
#
_cell.length_a   1.000
_cell.length_b   1.000
_cell.length_c   1.000
_cell.angle_alpha   90.00
_cell.angle_beta   90.00
_cell.angle_gamma   90.00
#
_symmetry.space_group_name_H-M   'P 1'
#
loop_
_entity.id
_entity.type
_entity.pdbx_description
1 polymer ?
#
loop_
_entity_poly.entity_id
_entity_poly.type
_entity_poly.pdbx_seq_one_letter_code
_entity_poly.pdbx_strand_id
1 'polypeptide(L)'
;MDFVILAGGLGSRFVKEGYECPKPMVPLFWRPMIGVLIDTLMECGADRIYVGANARMPMLLDYLEELREKGLPVEVRPIITDNSYCTLKAASEGIEGKFIAMTCDAIFPTDEFKDYVKAVAEAPADTALMGLTRFVEDESPLYARVSESGEVVDYRYGGEPFAESTIVSAGLYGLSGSIMGVIPALGLEPESLSDFQRLLAVKTPVKVMPFEFTIAFDVDNTRDRLHAEEFLGKWK
;
A
#
# COMPACT_ATOMS: atom_id res chain seq x y z
N MET A 1 8.85 9.04 10.01
CA MET A 1 8.30 8.79 8.65
C MET A 1 6.79 8.86 8.70
N ASP A 2 6.17 9.59 7.76
CA ASP A 2 4.71 9.59 7.61
C ASP A 2 4.27 8.37 6.81
N PHE A 3 3.16 7.73 7.22
CA PHE A 3 2.56 6.61 6.52
C PHE A 3 1.13 6.93 6.08
N VAL A 4 0.72 6.36 4.97
CA VAL A 4 -0.64 6.50 4.41
C VAL A 4 -1.24 5.13 4.16
N ILE A 5 -2.28 4.77 4.88
CA ILE A 5 -3.00 3.51 4.69
C ILE A 5 -4.25 3.75 3.82
N LEU A 6 -4.39 2.96 2.77
CA LEU A 6 -5.51 3.03 1.84
C LEU A 6 -6.58 1.99 2.26
N ALA A 7 -7.59 2.44 2.96
CA ALA A 7 -8.69 1.61 3.50
C ALA A 7 -10.04 1.97 2.86
N GLY A 8 -10.04 2.28 1.55
CA GLY A 8 -11.25 2.64 0.79
C GLY A 8 -12.06 1.45 0.26
N GLY A 9 -11.44 0.27 0.11
CA GLY A 9 -12.03 -0.90 -0.52
C GLY A 9 -13.08 -1.61 0.35
N LEU A 10 -14.20 -2.03 -0.26
CA LEU A 10 -15.33 -2.67 0.44
C LEU A 10 -15.09 -4.15 0.82
N GLY A 11 -14.09 -4.82 0.23
CA GLY A 11 -13.78 -6.21 0.55
C GLY A 11 -14.84 -7.22 0.10
N SER A 12 -15.33 -7.09 -1.13
CA SER A 12 -16.43 -7.90 -1.66
C SER A 12 -16.20 -9.42 -1.62
N ARG A 13 -14.94 -9.89 -1.64
CA ARG A 13 -14.60 -11.32 -1.54
C ARG A 13 -14.91 -11.83 -0.14
N PHE A 14 -14.50 -11.14 0.92
CA PHE A 14 -14.82 -11.50 2.31
C PHE A 14 -16.32 -11.50 2.60
N VAL A 15 -17.06 -10.52 2.04
CA VAL A 15 -18.54 -10.51 2.16
C VAL A 15 -19.15 -11.77 1.54
N LYS A 16 -18.66 -12.24 0.38
CA LYS A 16 -19.13 -13.49 -0.25
C LYS A 16 -18.81 -14.73 0.58
N GLU A 17 -17.76 -14.68 1.38
CA GLU A 17 -17.34 -15.75 2.30
C GLU A 17 -18.03 -15.67 3.67
N GLY A 18 -18.98 -14.72 3.86
CA GLY A 18 -19.82 -14.61 5.06
C GLY A 18 -19.26 -13.71 6.16
N TYR A 19 -18.23 -12.90 5.89
CA TYR A 19 -17.75 -11.91 6.84
C TYR A 19 -18.73 -10.73 6.89
N GLU A 20 -19.12 -10.34 8.11
CA GLU A 20 -20.03 -9.21 8.35
C GLU A 20 -19.30 -7.88 8.59
N CYS A 21 -17.97 -7.89 8.62
CA CYS A 21 -17.13 -6.70 8.81
C CYS A 21 -16.48 -6.26 7.49
N PRO A 22 -16.15 -4.96 7.34
CA PRO A 22 -15.40 -4.49 6.18
C PRO A 22 -13.97 -5.04 6.17
N LYS A 23 -13.35 -5.17 4.99
CA LYS A 23 -12.03 -5.78 4.79
C LYS A 23 -10.96 -5.33 5.81
N PRO A 24 -10.76 -4.04 6.12
CA PRO A 24 -9.77 -3.62 7.10
C PRO A 24 -10.01 -4.15 8.51
N MET A 25 -11.27 -4.54 8.81
CA MET A 25 -11.70 -5.07 10.11
C MET A 25 -11.71 -6.59 10.18
N VAL A 26 -11.39 -7.29 9.09
CA VAL A 26 -11.23 -8.75 9.10
C VAL A 26 -10.15 -9.12 10.13
N PRO A 27 -10.43 -10.07 11.06
CA PRO A 27 -9.48 -10.39 12.09
C PRO A 27 -8.30 -11.20 11.55
N LEU A 28 -7.08 -10.74 11.86
CA LEU A 28 -5.86 -11.55 11.88
C LEU A 28 -5.59 -11.95 13.33
N PHE A 29 -5.60 -13.24 13.62
CA PHE A 29 -5.70 -13.77 14.97
C PHE A 29 -6.97 -13.25 15.67
N TRP A 30 -6.84 -12.30 16.61
CA TRP A 30 -7.93 -11.68 17.38
C TRP A 30 -8.01 -10.15 17.20
N ARG A 31 -7.24 -9.57 16.29
CA ARG A 31 -7.17 -8.12 16.05
C ARG A 31 -7.60 -7.78 14.62
N PRO A 32 -8.24 -6.64 14.40
CA PRO A 32 -8.48 -6.16 13.03
C PRO A 32 -7.18 -6.08 12.24
N MET A 33 -7.22 -6.49 10.97
CA MET A 33 -6.06 -6.48 10.06
C MET A 33 -5.38 -5.10 10.01
N ILE A 34 -6.15 -4.02 9.92
CA ILE A 34 -5.62 -2.65 9.97
C ILE A 34 -4.91 -2.34 11.29
N GLY A 35 -5.38 -2.90 12.40
CA GLY A 35 -4.73 -2.74 13.70
C GLY A 35 -3.37 -3.44 13.77
N VAL A 36 -3.24 -4.63 13.17
CA VAL A 36 -1.96 -5.33 13.04
C VAL A 36 -0.99 -4.52 12.19
N LEU A 37 -1.46 -3.95 11.07
CA LEU A 37 -0.65 -3.09 10.21
C LEU A 37 -0.19 -1.84 10.97
N ILE A 38 -1.09 -1.14 11.68
CA ILE A 38 -0.75 0.06 12.47
C ILE A 38 0.32 -0.26 13.52
N ASP A 39 0.24 -1.39 14.22
CA ASP A 39 1.28 -1.80 15.18
C ASP A 39 2.64 -1.97 14.48
N THR A 40 2.67 -2.62 13.31
CA THR A 40 3.89 -2.78 12.50
C THR A 40 4.48 -1.41 12.11
N LEU A 41 3.65 -0.45 11.72
CA LEU A 41 4.12 0.89 11.38
C LEU A 41 4.67 1.63 12.61
N MET A 42 4.06 1.46 13.79
CA MET A 42 4.57 1.99 15.03
C MET A 42 5.96 1.42 15.39
N GLU A 43 6.16 0.10 15.19
CA GLU A 43 7.47 -0.54 15.36
C GLU A 43 8.53 -0.02 14.38
N CYS A 44 8.10 0.46 13.22
CA CYS A 44 8.95 1.06 12.18
C CYS A 44 9.15 2.58 12.33
N GLY A 45 8.73 3.17 13.45
CA GLY A 45 8.96 4.58 13.78
C GLY A 45 8.03 5.54 13.06
N ALA A 46 6.73 5.25 13.06
CA ALA A 46 5.72 6.15 12.52
C ALA A 46 5.67 7.48 13.29
N ASP A 47 5.82 8.60 12.57
CA ASP A 47 5.56 9.93 13.08
C ASP A 47 4.06 10.24 13.03
N ARG A 48 3.42 9.91 11.89
CA ARG A 48 1.97 10.00 11.66
C ARG A 48 1.51 8.85 10.76
N ILE A 49 0.28 8.41 10.98
CA ILE A 49 -0.38 7.38 10.18
C ILE A 49 -1.70 7.97 9.67
N TYR A 50 -1.73 8.39 8.43
CA TYR A 50 -2.93 8.87 7.75
C TYR A 50 -3.71 7.67 7.22
N VAL A 51 -4.98 7.57 7.57
CA VAL A 51 -5.83 6.47 7.09
C VAL A 51 -6.93 7.02 6.21
N GLY A 52 -6.84 6.77 4.90
CA GLY A 52 -7.91 7.03 3.95
C GLY A 52 -9.01 5.99 4.12
N ALA A 53 -9.93 6.24 5.06
CA ALA A 53 -11.00 5.33 5.42
C ALA A 53 -12.27 5.62 4.64
N ASN A 54 -12.94 4.58 4.14
CA ASN A 54 -14.24 4.77 3.49
C ASN A 54 -15.27 5.26 4.51
N ALA A 55 -15.85 6.43 4.26
CA ALA A 55 -16.82 7.07 5.17
C ALA A 55 -18.11 6.24 5.38
N ARG A 56 -18.33 5.19 4.58
CA ARG A 56 -19.47 4.26 4.72
C ARG A 56 -19.15 3.06 5.62
N MET A 57 -17.99 3.04 6.29
CA MET A 57 -17.55 1.95 7.17
C MET A 57 -17.50 2.43 8.63
N PRO A 58 -18.64 2.58 9.33
CA PRO A 58 -18.67 3.09 10.70
C PRO A 58 -17.80 2.26 11.65
N MET A 59 -17.81 0.93 11.54
CA MET A 59 -16.98 0.03 12.37
C MET A 59 -15.48 0.36 12.26
N LEU A 60 -15.00 0.69 11.04
CA LEU A 60 -13.61 1.09 10.83
C LEU A 60 -13.33 2.46 11.44
N LEU A 61 -14.22 3.42 11.22
CA LEU A 61 -14.06 4.77 11.73
C LEU A 61 -14.03 4.80 13.26
N ASP A 62 -14.95 4.09 13.92
CA ASP A 62 -15.02 3.96 15.37
C ASP A 62 -13.73 3.32 15.92
N TYR A 63 -13.23 2.25 15.29
CA TYR A 63 -11.99 1.59 15.70
C TYR A 63 -10.77 2.52 15.58
N LEU A 64 -10.65 3.27 14.49
CA LEU A 64 -9.54 4.21 14.28
C LEU A 64 -9.59 5.37 15.28
N GLU A 65 -10.77 5.84 15.62
CA GLU A 65 -10.97 6.87 16.66
C GLU A 65 -10.55 6.35 18.04
N GLU A 66 -10.91 5.09 18.39
CA GLU A 66 -10.43 4.47 19.63
C GLU A 66 -8.89 4.40 19.68
N LEU A 67 -8.21 4.12 18.57
CA LEU A 67 -6.75 4.10 18.51
C LEU A 67 -6.18 5.51 18.73
N ARG A 68 -6.80 6.53 18.14
CA ARG A 68 -6.43 7.93 18.33
C ARG A 68 -6.60 8.38 19.80
N GLU A 69 -7.72 8.00 20.43
CA GLU A 69 -7.98 8.28 21.85
C GLU A 69 -6.98 7.60 22.80
N LYS A 70 -6.44 6.44 22.39
CA LYS A 70 -5.35 5.74 23.10
C LYS A 70 -3.98 6.37 22.87
N GLY A 71 -3.90 7.47 22.11
CA GLY A 71 -2.67 8.23 21.88
C GLY A 71 -1.81 7.75 20.72
N LEU A 72 -2.31 6.87 19.83
CA LEU A 72 -1.58 6.53 18.62
C LEU A 72 -1.62 7.71 17.63
N PRO A 73 -0.56 7.95 16.85
CA PRO A 73 -0.48 9.07 15.90
C PRO A 73 -1.31 8.80 14.62
N VAL A 74 -2.55 8.39 14.79
CA VAL A 74 -3.49 8.08 13.70
C VAL A 74 -4.31 9.31 13.35
N GLU A 75 -4.29 9.69 12.07
CA GLU A 75 -5.15 10.71 11.49
C GLU A 75 -6.15 10.08 10.53
N VAL A 76 -7.42 10.08 10.91
CA VAL A 76 -8.49 9.50 10.11
C VAL A 76 -8.93 10.50 9.04
N ARG A 77 -8.92 10.09 7.78
CA ARG A 77 -9.41 10.86 6.63
C ARG A 77 -10.63 10.13 6.04
N PRO A 78 -11.84 10.45 6.47
CA PRO A 78 -13.05 9.84 5.92
C PRO A 78 -13.23 10.29 4.47
N ILE A 79 -13.25 9.33 3.54
CA ILE A 79 -13.32 9.60 2.10
C ILE A 79 -14.35 8.72 1.41
N ILE A 80 -14.89 9.21 0.31
CA ILE A 80 -15.63 8.43 -0.67
C ILE A 80 -15.01 8.77 -2.02
N THR A 81 -14.40 7.80 -2.66
CA THR A 81 -13.65 7.98 -3.90
C THR A 81 -14.05 6.93 -4.93
N ASP A 82 -13.93 7.29 -6.20
CA ASP A 82 -14.34 6.43 -7.31
C ASP A 82 -13.35 5.29 -7.59
N ASN A 83 -12.05 5.52 -7.26
CA ASN A 83 -11.00 4.53 -7.50
C ASN A 83 -9.86 4.61 -6.46
N SER A 84 -8.96 3.66 -6.50
CA SER A 84 -7.85 3.53 -5.54
C SER A 84 -6.80 4.65 -5.65
N TYR A 85 -6.57 5.23 -6.83
CA TYR A 85 -5.71 6.41 -6.97
C TYR A 85 -6.33 7.64 -6.31
N CYS A 86 -7.62 7.87 -6.50
CA CYS A 86 -8.33 8.95 -5.82
C CYS A 86 -8.27 8.80 -4.29
N THR A 87 -8.28 7.55 -3.79
CA THR A 87 -8.06 7.26 -2.37
C THR A 87 -6.66 7.66 -1.93
N LEU A 88 -5.61 7.29 -2.69
CA LEU A 88 -4.23 7.70 -2.41
C LEU A 88 -4.09 9.22 -2.40
N LYS A 89 -4.61 9.90 -3.41
CA LYS A 89 -4.56 11.36 -3.54
C LYS A 89 -5.22 12.06 -2.34
N ALA A 90 -6.44 11.66 -1.99
CA ALA A 90 -7.16 12.25 -0.88
C ALA A 90 -6.51 11.91 0.49
N ALA A 91 -6.03 10.67 0.66
CA ALA A 91 -5.39 10.24 1.89
C ALA A 91 -4.02 10.88 2.12
N SER A 92 -3.30 11.29 1.06
CA SER A 92 -2.00 11.94 1.15
C SER A 92 -2.05 13.47 1.02
N GLU A 93 -3.23 14.07 0.92
CA GLU A 93 -3.39 15.51 0.77
C GLU A 93 -2.67 16.29 1.89
N GLY A 94 -1.92 17.34 1.52
CA GLY A 94 -1.18 18.19 2.47
C GLY A 94 0.11 17.57 3.02
N ILE A 95 0.51 16.36 2.62
CA ILE A 95 1.82 15.81 2.94
C ILE A 95 2.84 16.36 1.95
N GLU A 96 3.71 17.27 2.40
CA GLU A 96 4.74 17.87 1.55
C GLU A 96 6.00 17.01 1.43
N GLY A 97 6.38 16.36 2.54
CA GLY A 97 7.57 15.52 2.65
C GLY A 97 7.43 14.14 2.00
N LYS A 98 8.38 13.28 2.33
CA LYS A 98 8.32 11.86 1.96
C LYS A 98 7.37 11.10 2.87
N PHE A 99 6.70 10.13 2.28
CA PHE A 99 5.81 9.22 2.99
C PHE A 99 5.79 7.86 2.30
N ILE A 100 5.31 6.85 3.00
CA ILE A 100 5.06 5.53 2.44
C ILE A 100 3.55 5.29 2.45
N ALA A 101 2.97 5.11 1.27
CA ALA A 101 1.60 4.67 1.13
C ALA A 101 1.53 3.14 0.94
N MET A 102 0.45 2.54 1.42
CA MET A 102 0.20 1.10 1.32
C MET A 102 -1.28 0.78 1.35
N THR A 103 -1.65 -0.37 0.81
CA THR A 103 -2.98 -0.94 0.97
C THR A 103 -3.15 -1.48 2.39
N CYS A 104 -4.39 -1.51 2.91
CA CYS A 104 -4.65 -1.93 4.30
C CYS A 104 -4.49 -3.44 4.55
N ASP A 105 -4.27 -4.21 3.51
CA ASP A 105 -4.22 -5.66 3.43
C ASP A 105 -2.84 -6.21 3.09
N ALA A 106 -1.85 -5.35 2.88
CA ALA A 106 -0.48 -5.75 2.56
C ALA A 106 0.21 -6.41 3.76
N ILE A 107 0.79 -7.58 3.53
CA ILE A 107 1.60 -8.35 4.48
C ILE A 107 3.03 -8.42 3.97
N PHE A 108 3.98 -8.16 4.83
CA PHE A 108 5.41 -8.11 4.52
C PHE A 108 6.27 -8.35 5.76
N PRO A 109 7.57 -8.74 5.62
CA PRO A 109 8.48 -8.88 6.75
C PRO A 109 8.80 -7.52 7.39
N THR A 110 8.62 -7.40 8.69
CA THR A 110 8.83 -6.14 9.43
C THR A 110 10.27 -5.62 9.30
N ASP A 111 11.27 -6.50 9.33
CA ASP A 111 12.67 -6.07 9.24
C ASP A 111 13.02 -5.54 7.85
N GLU A 112 12.56 -6.20 6.77
CA GLU A 112 12.72 -5.68 5.41
C GLU A 112 11.96 -4.36 5.23
N PHE A 113 10.81 -4.19 5.89
CA PHE A 113 10.08 -2.94 5.85
C PHE A 113 10.81 -1.81 6.58
N LYS A 114 11.53 -2.06 7.68
CA LYS A 114 12.42 -1.08 8.30
C LYS A 114 13.52 -0.62 7.35
N ASP A 115 14.12 -1.55 6.58
CA ASP A 115 15.10 -1.21 5.56
C ASP A 115 14.46 -0.40 4.41
N TYR A 116 13.24 -0.73 4.02
CA TYR A 116 12.48 0.05 3.04
C TYR A 116 12.20 1.48 3.53
N VAL A 117 11.77 1.65 4.78
CA VAL A 117 11.56 2.97 5.41
C VAL A 117 12.83 3.82 5.33
N LYS A 118 13.99 3.22 5.65
CA LYS A 118 15.28 3.89 5.55
C LYS A 118 15.62 4.26 4.11
N ALA A 119 15.45 3.34 3.17
CA ALA A 119 15.68 3.59 1.75
C ALA A 119 14.81 4.73 1.21
N VAL A 120 13.53 4.78 1.58
CA VAL A 120 12.63 5.90 1.21
C VAL A 120 13.12 7.21 1.83
N ALA A 121 13.53 7.21 3.10
CA ALA A 121 14.04 8.41 3.76
C ALA A 121 15.30 8.97 3.08
N GLU A 122 16.18 8.11 2.59
CA GLU A 122 17.45 8.47 1.95
C GLU A 122 17.32 8.77 0.44
N ALA A 123 16.26 8.30 -0.22
CA ALA A 123 16.07 8.49 -1.66
C ALA A 123 16.04 9.99 -2.05
N PRO A 124 16.46 10.38 -3.26
CA PRO A 124 16.25 11.74 -3.77
C PRO A 124 14.77 12.13 -3.80
N ALA A 125 14.47 13.44 -3.72
CA ALA A 125 13.09 13.94 -3.65
C ALA A 125 12.25 13.67 -4.91
N ASP A 126 12.91 13.50 -6.06
CA ASP A 126 12.34 13.19 -7.37
C ASP A 126 12.31 11.69 -7.68
N THR A 127 12.61 10.85 -6.69
CA THR A 127 12.67 9.39 -6.82
C THR A 127 11.54 8.75 -6.02
N ALA A 128 10.70 7.98 -6.71
CA ALA A 128 9.72 7.09 -6.10
C ALA A 128 10.36 5.70 -5.85
N LEU A 129 10.17 5.13 -4.67
CA LEU A 129 10.56 3.76 -4.38
C LEU A 129 9.31 2.87 -4.36
N MET A 130 9.26 1.89 -5.26
CA MET A 130 8.15 0.93 -5.32
C MET A 130 8.55 -0.39 -4.70
N GLY A 131 7.78 -0.84 -3.69
CA GLY A 131 7.93 -2.17 -3.13
C GLY A 131 7.51 -3.20 -4.18
N LEU A 132 8.41 -4.11 -4.49
CA LEU A 132 8.20 -5.21 -5.43
C LEU A 132 8.54 -6.54 -4.77
N THR A 133 8.00 -7.64 -5.30
CA THR A 133 8.32 -9.00 -4.84
C THR A 133 8.33 -9.99 -6.00
N ARG A 134 9.07 -11.09 -5.84
CA ARG A 134 9.00 -12.27 -6.74
C ARG A 134 8.02 -13.33 -6.23
N PHE A 135 7.45 -13.12 -5.06
CA PHE A 135 6.42 -13.97 -4.52
C PHE A 135 5.08 -13.61 -5.17
N VAL A 136 4.57 -14.49 -6.03
CA VAL A 136 3.36 -14.24 -6.82
C VAL A 136 2.30 -15.26 -6.43
N GLU A 137 1.32 -14.84 -5.64
CA GLU A 137 0.12 -15.64 -5.31
C GLU A 137 -1.17 -14.99 -5.81
N ASP A 138 -1.13 -13.73 -6.25
CA ASP A 138 -2.29 -13.01 -6.78
C ASP A 138 -2.76 -13.60 -8.11
N GLU A 139 -4.09 -13.73 -8.27
CA GLU A 139 -4.73 -14.16 -9.51
C GLU A 139 -4.56 -13.14 -10.66
N SER A 140 -4.33 -11.88 -10.33
CA SER A 140 -4.19 -10.79 -11.30
C SER A 140 -3.05 -9.84 -10.90
N PRO A 141 -1.80 -10.31 -10.88
CA PRO A 141 -0.65 -9.55 -10.42
C PRO A 141 -0.35 -8.34 -11.31
N LEU A 142 0.19 -7.29 -10.72
CA LEU A 142 0.74 -6.15 -11.44
C LEU A 142 2.24 -6.38 -11.67
N TYR A 143 2.58 -6.90 -12.84
CA TYR A 143 3.98 -7.13 -13.23
C TYR A 143 4.72 -5.83 -13.46
N ALA A 144 5.96 -5.75 -12.94
CA ALA A 144 6.87 -4.64 -13.18
C ALA A 144 7.98 -5.04 -14.16
N ARG A 145 8.38 -4.13 -15.03
CA ARG A 145 9.56 -4.26 -15.88
C ARG A 145 10.67 -3.38 -15.33
N VAL A 146 11.78 -4.01 -14.95
CA VAL A 146 12.98 -3.32 -14.47
C VAL A 146 14.00 -3.31 -15.61
N SER A 147 14.56 -2.13 -15.90
CA SER A 147 15.60 -1.94 -16.92
C SER A 147 16.96 -2.45 -16.46
N GLU A 148 17.93 -2.55 -17.38
CA GLU A 148 19.31 -2.88 -17.07
C GLU A 148 19.97 -1.85 -16.10
N SER A 149 19.47 -0.60 -16.10
CA SER A 149 19.92 0.44 -15.14
C SER A 149 19.29 0.29 -13.75
N GLY A 150 18.40 -0.68 -13.55
CA GLY A 150 17.72 -0.94 -12.27
C GLY A 150 16.48 -0.09 -12.01
N GLU A 151 16.00 0.67 -12.99
CA GLU A 151 14.79 1.48 -12.88
C GLU A 151 13.55 0.70 -13.32
N VAL A 152 12.41 0.94 -12.64
CA VAL A 152 11.12 0.43 -13.12
C VAL A 152 10.65 1.31 -14.27
N VAL A 153 10.49 0.72 -15.45
CA VAL A 153 10.19 1.43 -16.70
C VAL A 153 8.80 1.13 -17.27
N ASP A 154 8.11 0.13 -16.76
CA ASP A 154 6.73 -0.17 -17.17
C ASP A 154 6.04 -1.09 -16.15
N TYR A 155 4.71 -1.12 -16.21
CA TYR A 155 3.86 -2.03 -15.46
C TYR A 155 2.80 -2.64 -16.37
N ARG A 156 2.42 -3.90 -16.10
CA ARG A 156 1.35 -4.63 -16.80
C ARG A 156 0.45 -5.35 -15.81
N TYR A 157 -0.84 -5.06 -15.87
CA TYR A 157 -1.84 -5.69 -15.01
C TYR A 157 -2.35 -6.99 -15.62
N GLY A 158 -2.21 -8.09 -14.90
CA GLY A 158 -2.63 -9.43 -15.35
C GLY A 158 -1.92 -9.92 -16.62
N GLY A 159 -2.37 -11.07 -17.14
CA GLY A 159 -1.82 -11.68 -18.34
C GLY A 159 -0.43 -12.29 -18.15
N GLU A 160 0.39 -12.29 -19.21
CA GLU A 160 1.74 -12.85 -19.19
C GLU A 160 2.75 -11.86 -18.57
N PRO A 161 3.71 -12.33 -17.74
CA PRO A 161 4.79 -11.50 -17.23
C PRO A 161 5.64 -10.90 -18.36
N PHE A 162 6.46 -9.92 -18.04
CA PHE A 162 7.50 -9.48 -18.96
C PHE A 162 8.53 -10.61 -19.13
N ALA A 163 9.06 -10.79 -20.37
CA ALA A 163 9.96 -11.90 -20.70
C ALA A 163 11.22 -11.97 -19.79
N GLU A 164 11.65 -10.81 -19.29
CA GLU A 164 12.89 -10.68 -18.52
C GLU A 164 12.67 -10.82 -17.00
N SER A 165 11.42 -10.73 -16.50
CA SER A 165 11.18 -10.62 -15.05
C SER A 165 9.78 -11.03 -14.62
N THR A 166 9.72 -11.90 -13.62
CA THR A 166 8.50 -12.25 -12.87
C THR A 166 8.47 -11.49 -11.54
N ILE A 167 8.59 -10.17 -11.57
CA ILE A 167 8.50 -9.34 -10.37
C ILE A 167 7.20 -8.54 -10.41
N VAL A 168 6.54 -8.42 -9.27
CA VAL A 168 5.21 -7.80 -9.15
C VAL A 168 5.20 -6.71 -8.09
N SER A 169 4.24 -5.79 -8.19
CA SER A 169 3.99 -4.76 -7.17
C SER A 169 3.56 -5.41 -5.85
N ALA A 170 4.14 -4.95 -4.76
CA ALA A 170 3.86 -5.39 -3.39
C ALA A 170 2.86 -4.47 -2.64
N GLY A 171 2.18 -3.54 -3.35
CA GLY A 171 1.25 -2.62 -2.70
C GLY A 171 1.89 -1.56 -1.79
N LEU A 172 3.20 -1.32 -1.93
CA LEU A 172 3.99 -0.42 -1.09
C LEU A 172 4.61 0.70 -1.96
N TYR A 173 4.37 1.96 -1.61
CA TYR A 173 4.69 3.13 -2.43
C TYR A 173 5.46 4.17 -1.63
N GLY A 174 6.77 4.26 -1.79
CA GLY A 174 7.61 5.35 -1.26
C GLY A 174 7.50 6.58 -2.16
N LEU A 175 6.82 7.60 -1.69
CA LEU A 175 6.44 8.79 -2.46
C LEU A 175 6.83 10.07 -1.72
N SER A 176 6.56 11.21 -2.36
CA SER A 176 6.60 12.55 -1.74
C SER A 176 5.45 13.41 -2.26
N GLY A 177 5.14 14.50 -1.57
CA GLY A 177 4.13 15.45 -2.02
C GLY A 177 4.45 16.02 -3.42
N SER A 178 5.74 16.25 -3.75
CA SER A 178 6.16 16.69 -5.08
C SER A 178 5.87 15.65 -6.16
N ILE A 179 6.11 14.36 -5.88
CA ILE A 179 5.82 13.26 -6.83
C ILE A 179 4.31 13.16 -7.07
N MET A 180 3.49 13.30 -6.02
CA MET A 180 2.03 13.26 -6.15
C MET A 180 1.48 14.37 -7.07
N GLY A 181 2.18 15.51 -7.14
CA GLY A 181 1.81 16.63 -8.01
C GLY A 181 2.16 16.45 -9.49
N VAL A 182 3.05 15.53 -9.85
CA VAL A 182 3.58 15.41 -11.23
C VAL A 182 2.50 14.96 -12.22
N ILE A 183 1.75 13.90 -11.89
CA ILE A 183 0.73 13.35 -12.79
C ILE A 183 -0.39 14.36 -13.07
N PRO A 184 -1.00 15.03 -12.06
CA PRO A 184 -1.97 16.08 -12.31
C PRO A 184 -1.42 17.27 -13.11
N ALA A 185 -0.16 17.66 -12.88
CA ALA A 185 0.48 18.74 -13.63
C ALA A 185 0.63 18.43 -15.14
N LEU A 186 0.66 17.15 -15.50
CA LEU A 186 0.66 16.69 -16.90
C LEU A 186 -0.76 16.53 -17.48
N GLY A 187 -1.81 16.83 -16.72
CA GLY A 187 -3.21 16.64 -17.13
C GLY A 187 -3.61 15.17 -17.24
N LEU A 188 -2.92 14.27 -16.52
CA LEU A 188 -3.20 12.85 -16.48
C LEU A 188 -4.07 12.51 -15.25
N GLU A 189 -5.03 11.60 -15.44
CA GLU A 189 -5.96 11.15 -14.40
C GLU A 189 -5.93 9.61 -14.33
N PRO A 190 -5.15 9.02 -13.41
CA PRO A 190 -5.12 7.57 -13.24
C PRO A 190 -6.47 7.00 -12.81
N GLU A 191 -6.85 5.88 -13.41
CA GLU A 191 -8.09 5.17 -13.10
C GLU A 191 -7.94 4.18 -11.93
N SER A 192 -6.71 3.90 -11.50
CA SER A 192 -6.39 2.98 -10.41
C SER A 192 -4.97 3.20 -9.88
N LEU A 193 -4.60 2.54 -8.78
CA LEU A 193 -3.20 2.49 -8.31
C LEU A 193 -2.28 1.81 -9.32
N SER A 194 -2.76 0.79 -10.03
CA SER A 194 -1.98 0.12 -11.08
C SER A 194 -1.68 1.06 -12.25
N ASP A 195 -2.69 1.84 -12.66
CA ASP A 195 -2.52 2.85 -13.72
C ASP A 195 -1.62 4.01 -13.25
N PHE A 196 -1.77 4.44 -11.99
CA PHE A 196 -0.88 5.43 -11.37
C PHE A 196 0.59 4.99 -11.45
N GLN A 197 0.91 3.78 -11.02
CA GLN A 197 2.27 3.23 -11.07
C GLN A 197 2.81 3.22 -12.51
N ARG A 198 1.98 2.76 -13.46
CA ARG A 198 2.35 2.72 -14.87
C ARG A 198 2.58 4.11 -15.45
N LEU A 199 1.66 5.05 -15.23
CA LEU A 199 1.80 6.43 -15.71
C LEU A 199 3.02 7.10 -15.09
N LEU A 200 3.29 6.88 -13.81
CA LEU A 200 4.46 7.42 -13.13
C LEU A 200 5.76 6.96 -13.82
N ALA A 201 5.88 5.66 -14.11
CA ALA A 201 7.07 5.08 -14.74
C ALA A 201 7.22 5.44 -16.22
N VAL A 202 6.10 5.56 -16.98
CA VAL A 202 6.15 5.67 -18.46
C VAL A 202 6.00 7.10 -18.93
N LYS A 203 5.29 7.96 -18.20
CA LYS A 203 4.82 9.27 -18.68
C LYS A 203 5.39 10.47 -17.92
N THR A 204 6.14 10.23 -16.85
CA THR A 204 6.69 11.32 -16.03
C THR A 204 8.22 11.29 -16.00
N PRO A 205 8.86 12.40 -15.62
CA PRO A 205 10.31 12.43 -15.39
C PRO A 205 10.72 11.86 -14.02
N VAL A 206 9.77 11.38 -13.21
CA VAL A 206 10.06 10.79 -11.90
C VAL A 206 10.87 9.51 -12.08
N LYS A 207 11.98 9.42 -11.37
CA LYS A 207 12.75 8.20 -11.31
C LYS A 207 12.02 7.17 -10.43
N VAL A 208 11.69 6.02 -10.99
CA VAL A 208 10.99 4.95 -10.28
C VAL A 208 11.98 3.82 -10.00
N MET A 209 12.30 3.61 -8.73
CA MET A 209 13.26 2.58 -8.29
C MET A 209 12.53 1.45 -7.57
N PRO A 210 12.93 0.20 -7.80
CA PRO A 210 12.43 -0.94 -7.06
C PRO A 210 13.07 -1.05 -5.68
N PHE A 211 12.30 -1.50 -4.70
CA PHE A 211 12.80 -2.13 -3.47
C PHE A 211 12.20 -3.54 -3.42
N GLU A 212 13.04 -4.56 -3.48
CA GLU A 212 12.58 -5.95 -3.58
C GLU A 212 12.41 -6.56 -2.18
N PHE A 213 11.17 -6.97 -1.87
CA PHE A 213 10.84 -7.77 -0.70
C PHE A 213 10.95 -9.26 -1.03
N THR A 214 11.48 -10.06 -0.10
CA THR A 214 11.55 -11.51 -0.27
C THR A 214 10.15 -12.12 -0.38
N ILE A 215 9.20 -11.58 0.38
CA ILE A 215 7.81 -11.95 0.34
C ILE A 215 6.94 -10.72 0.67
N ALA A 216 5.94 -10.47 -0.15
CA ALA A 216 4.85 -9.55 0.14
C ALA A 216 3.60 -10.03 -0.60
N PHE A 217 2.44 -9.95 0.04
CA PHE A 217 1.18 -10.37 -0.54
C PHE A 217 0.00 -9.65 0.11
N ASP A 218 -1.14 -9.64 -0.57
CA ASP A 218 -2.37 -9.03 -0.10
C ASP A 218 -3.31 -10.09 0.49
N VAL A 219 -4.08 -9.69 1.51
CA VAL A 219 -5.09 -10.56 2.16
C VAL A 219 -6.46 -10.24 1.56
N ASP A 220 -6.91 -11.03 0.60
CA ASP A 220 -8.14 -10.79 -0.15
C ASP A 220 -9.30 -11.73 0.19
N ASN A 221 -9.00 -12.89 0.80
CA ASN A 221 -9.95 -13.96 1.12
C ASN A 221 -9.50 -14.74 2.37
N THR A 222 -10.31 -15.73 2.80
CA THR A 222 -10.02 -16.55 3.98
C THR A 222 -8.73 -17.35 3.86
N ARG A 223 -8.37 -17.81 2.66
CA ARG A 223 -7.12 -18.56 2.44
C ARG A 223 -5.91 -17.67 2.69
N ASP A 224 -5.92 -16.46 2.11
CA ASP A 224 -4.84 -15.50 2.30
C ASP A 224 -4.74 -15.05 3.75
N ARG A 225 -5.88 -14.90 4.44
CA ARG A 225 -5.94 -14.61 5.87
C ARG A 225 -5.22 -15.69 6.72
N LEU A 226 -5.49 -16.95 6.44
CA LEU A 226 -4.83 -18.07 7.15
C LEU A 226 -3.33 -18.12 6.85
N HIS A 227 -2.94 -17.85 5.61
CA HIS A 227 -1.53 -17.74 5.22
C HIS A 227 -0.85 -16.57 5.94
N ALA A 228 -1.51 -15.40 6.03
CA ALA A 228 -1.00 -14.25 6.77
C ALA A 228 -0.81 -14.55 8.26
N GLU A 229 -1.74 -15.27 8.90
CA GLU A 229 -1.60 -15.71 10.30
C GLU A 229 -0.41 -16.67 10.49
N GLU A 230 -0.23 -17.63 9.58
CA GLU A 230 0.92 -18.53 9.61
C GLU A 230 2.24 -17.77 9.43
N PHE A 231 2.29 -16.83 8.47
CA PHE A 231 3.45 -16.00 8.20
C PHE A 231 3.81 -15.14 9.42
N LEU A 232 2.88 -14.36 9.93
CA LEU A 232 3.08 -13.48 11.08
C LEU A 232 3.38 -14.25 12.37
N GLY A 233 2.87 -15.47 12.52
CA GLY A 233 3.15 -16.35 13.65
C GLY A 233 4.58 -16.86 13.70
N LYS A 234 5.28 -16.95 12.59
CA LYS A 234 6.69 -17.36 12.49
C LYS A 234 7.67 -16.24 12.87
N TRP A 235 7.21 -14.98 12.87
CA TRP A 235 8.04 -13.77 13.09
C TRP A 235 7.80 -13.14 14.48
N LYS A 236 7.02 -13.81 15.34
CA LYS A 236 6.87 -13.48 16.76
C LYS A 236 7.73 -14.42 17.62
#